data_212a275137c76f1bb14370079639466e
#
_entry.id   212a275137c76f1bb14370079639466e
#
_cell.length_a   1.000
_cell.length_b   1.000
_cell.length_c   1.000
_cell.angle_alpha   90.00
_cell.angle_beta   90.00
_cell.angle_gamma   90.00
#
_symmetry.space_group_name_H-M   'P 1'
#
loop_
_entity.id
_entity.type
_entity.pdbx_description
1 polymer ?
#
loop_
_entity_poly.entity_id
_entity_poly.type
_entity_poly.pdbx_seq_one_letter_code
_entity_poly.pdbx_strand_id
1 'polypeptide(L)'
;MRSFRRWFAIGGIALAMLLSGCVASRSDAPLPTGDDPVQLDPADFTTDIDNPYWPMTPGTRWIYRETDPDGDFTVHVTVTSETKKVANGIEARVVRDSVFREDELVEDTFDWYAQDSDGAIWYLGEETAEFENGKVASREGSFEAGVDGALPGIALPAHPEPGMAYRQEYKKDEAEDEGAVLGVDELVEVPYGAYKDALLTRDTTPLEPDVEELKFYARDIGPVLTLTSSGGTAREELLDVTTVPDGTGTGPLGSPD
;
A
#
# COMPACT_ATOMS: atom_id res chain seq x y z
N MET A 1 -19.12 -64.79 2.18
CA MET A 1 -18.43 -65.94 1.54
C MET A 1 -17.14 -65.48 0.96
N ARG A 2 -16.05 -65.92 1.57
CA ARG A 2 -14.77 -66.45 1.04
C ARG A 2 -14.07 -65.56 -0.01
N SER A 3 -12.90 -64.97 0.29
CA SER A 3 -11.59 -65.51 0.66
C SER A 3 -10.68 -65.70 -0.57
N PHE A 4 -9.49 -65.21 -0.58
CA PHE A 4 -8.11 -65.71 -0.59
C PHE A 4 -7.19 -64.83 -1.48
N ARG A 5 -6.15 -64.15 -0.93
CA ARG A 5 -4.70 -64.53 -0.80
C ARG A 5 -3.98 -64.76 -2.15
N ARG A 6 -2.83 -64.23 -2.50
CA ARG A 6 -1.51 -64.13 -1.85
C ARG A 6 -0.51 -63.48 -2.82
N TRP A 7 0.37 -62.59 -2.33
CA TRP A 7 1.80 -62.46 -2.44
C TRP A 7 2.54 -62.58 -3.80
N PHE A 8 3.34 -61.58 -4.15
CA PHE A 8 4.82 -61.69 -4.30
C PHE A 8 5.51 -60.31 -4.25
N ALA A 9 6.55 -60.21 -3.44
CA ALA A 9 7.48 -59.08 -3.30
C ALA A 9 8.59 -59.21 -4.32
N ILE A 10 8.97 -58.11 -4.96
CA ILE A 10 10.31 -57.92 -5.56
C ILE A 10 10.79 -56.54 -5.21
N GLY A 11 11.94 -56.45 -4.53
CA GLY A 11 12.60 -55.21 -4.11
C GLY A 11 13.24 -54.50 -5.30
N GLY A 12 13.05 -53.18 -5.29
CA GLY A 12 13.80 -52.26 -6.13
C GLY A 12 14.28 -51.11 -5.24
N ILE A 13 15.60 -51.01 -5.06
CA ILE A 13 16.25 -49.90 -4.36
C ILE A 13 16.10 -48.67 -5.25
N ALA A 14 15.26 -47.74 -4.91
CA ALA A 14 15.20 -46.43 -5.52
C ALA A 14 16.03 -45.47 -4.67
N LEU A 15 17.13 -45.02 -5.22
CA LEU A 15 17.98 -43.95 -4.71
C LEU A 15 17.21 -42.65 -4.73
N ALA A 16 16.68 -42.23 -3.58
CA ALA A 16 16.06 -40.94 -3.43
C ALA A 16 17.13 -39.85 -3.44
N MET A 17 17.28 -39.14 -4.55
CA MET A 17 17.95 -37.84 -4.57
C MET A 17 17.08 -36.85 -3.78
N LEU A 18 17.54 -36.48 -2.59
CA LEU A 18 17.03 -35.36 -1.84
C LEU A 18 17.40 -34.07 -2.59
N LEU A 19 16.55 -33.59 -3.45
CA LEU A 19 16.55 -32.21 -3.87
C LEU A 19 16.09 -31.38 -2.65
N SER A 20 17.06 -30.84 -1.93
CA SER A 20 16.80 -29.76 -0.98
C SER A 20 16.35 -28.52 -1.78
N GLY A 21 15.09 -28.45 -2.12
CA GLY A 21 14.46 -27.21 -2.51
C GLY A 21 14.41 -26.32 -1.27
N CYS A 22 15.08 -25.19 -1.30
CA CYS A 22 14.76 -24.09 -0.37
C CYS A 22 13.32 -23.69 -0.65
N VAL A 23 12.39 -24.25 0.10
CA VAL A 23 11.07 -23.68 0.26
C VAL A 23 11.32 -22.43 1.10
N ALA A 24 11.23 -21.26 0.49
CA ALA A 24 11.11 -20.03 1.23
C ALA A 24 9.90 -20.23 2.16
N SER A 25 10.15 -20.21 3.46
CA SER A 25 9.08 -20.29 4.45
C SER A 25 8.24 -19.02 4.26
N ARG A 26 7.02 -19.15 3.72
CA ARG A 26 6.02 -18.08 3.84
C ARG A 26 5.88 -17.79 5.33
N SER A 27 5.94 -16.53 5.70
CA SER A 27 5.57 -16.10 7.03
C SER A 27 4.07 -16.39 7.20
N ASP A 28 3.72 -17.41 7.97
CA ASP A 28 2.33 -17.71 8.36
C ASP A 28 1.86 -16.78 9.51
N ALA A 29 2.58 -15.70 9.79
CA ALA A 29 2.18 -14.74 10.82
C ALA A 29 0.90 -14.01 10.35
N PRO A 30 -0.12 -13.90 11.20
CA PRO A 30 -1.31 -13.12 10.87
C PRO A 30 -0.93 -11.65 10.64
N LEU A 31 -1.59 -11.02 9.66
CA LEU A 31 -1.43 -9.60 9.42
C LEU A 31 -1.96 -8.82 10.64
N PRO A 32 -1.32 -7.70 11.03
CA PRO A 32 -1.74 -6.91 12.19
C PRO A 32 -3.12 -6.30 11.96
N THR A 33 -3.95 -6.24 13.01
CA THR A 33 -5.27 -5.60 13.02
C THR A 33 -5.41 -4.69 14.24
N GLY A 34 -6.23 -3.65 14.15
CA GLY A 34 -6.48 -2.71 15.23
C GLY A 34 -5.20 -2.26 15.94
N ASP A 35 -5.13 -2.36 17.25
CA ASP A 35 -3.98 -1.98 18.10
C ASP A 35 -3.00 -3.14 18.40
N ASP A 36 -3.06 -4.23 17.63
CA ASP A 36 -2.15 -5.38 17.80
C ASP A 36 -0.69 -4.92 17.71
N PRO A 37 0.15 -5.24 18.70
CA PRO A 37 1.56 -4.89 18.67
C PRO A 37 2.30 -5.72 17.61
N VAL A 38 3.16 -5.06 16.85
CA VAL A 38 4.07 -5.72 15.91
C VAL A 38 5.52 -5.47 16.32
N GLN A 39 6.37 -6.48 16.12
CA GLN A 39 7.81 -6.34 16.29
C GLN A 39 8.45 -6.49 14.91
N LEU A 40 9.01 -5.40 14.40
CA LEU A 40 9.67 -5.35 13.11
C LEU A 40 11.18 -5.25 13.32
N ASP A 41 11.95 -6.09 12.63
CA ASP A 41 13.41 -5.94 12.58
C ASP A 41 13.75 -5.02 11.39
N PRO A 42 14.38 -3.86 11.61
CA PRO A 42 14.78 -2.98 10.51
C PRO A 42 15.64 -3.65 9.44
N ALA A 43 16.35 -4.74 9.77
CA ALA A 43 17.15 -5.50 8.81
C ALA A 43 16.35 -6.29 7.77
N ASP A 44 15.05 -6.51 8.02
CA ASP A 44 14.15 -7.21 7.11
C ASP A 44 13.52 -6.28 6.06
N PHE A 45 13.87 -4.99 6.07
CA PHE A 45 13.22 -3.99 5.23
C PHE A 45 14.17 -3.41 4.16
N THR A 46 13.57 -3.02 3.04
CA THR A 46 14.22 -2.30 1.95
C THR A 46 13.40 -1.10 1.49
N THR A 47 14.08 -0.07 0.98
CA THR A 47 13.45 1.07 0.28
C THR A 47 13.26 0.81 -1.22
N ASP A 48 13.76 -0.32 -1.72
CA ASP A 48 13.51 -0.79 -3.09
C ASP A 48 12.20 -1.59 -3.08
N ILE A 49 11.09 -0.91 -3.40
CA ILE A 49 9.74 -1.47 -3.35
C ILE A 49 9.38 -1.96 -4.75
N ASP A 50 9.35 -3.29 -4.92
CA ASP A 50 9.06 -3.97 -6.19
C ASP A 50 7.81 -4.85 -6.15
N ASN A 51 6.95 -4.67 -5.14
CA ASN A 51 5.68 -5.37 -5.07
C ASN A 51 4.91 -5.22 -6.38
N PRO A 52 4.45 -6.32 -7.01
CA PRO A 52 3.89 -6.29 -8.36
C PRO A 52 2.60 -5.48 -8.49
N TYR A 53 1.90 -5.17 -7.40
CA TYR A 53 0.71 -4.35 -7.44
C TYR A 53 0.96 -2.87 -7.09
N TRP A 54 2.14 -2.54 -6.54
CA TRP A 54 2.50 -1.15 -6.28
C TRP A 54 4.02 -0.95 -6.28
N PRO A 55 4.68 -1.03 -7.45
CA PRO A 55 6.12 -0.78 -7.53
C PRO A 55 6.40 0.71 -7.35
N MET A 56 7.29 1.05 -6.40
CA MET A 56 7.65 2.44 -6.09
C MET A 56 9.09 2.73 -6.52
N THR A 57 9.31 2.79 -7.84
CA THR A 57 10.61 3.15 -8.39
C THR A 57 10.84 4.66 -8.28
N PRO A 58 11.96 5.14 -7.67
CA PRO A 58 12.25 6.56 -7.60
C PRO A 58 12.18 7.27 -8.95
N GLY A 59 11.51 8.42 -8.98
CA GLY A 59 11.23 9.19 -10.19
C GLY A 59 9.92 8.80 -10.89
N THR A 60 9.19 7.79 -10.45
CA THR A 60 7.83 7.52 -10.93
C THR A 60 6.88 8.57 -10.39
N ARG A 61 6.02 9.11 -11.26
CA ARG A 61 4.91 9.99 -10.88
C ARG A 61 3.63 9.46 -11.50
N TRP A 62 2.63 9.18 -10.66
CA TRP A 62 1.25 8.97 -11.05
C TRP A 62 0.50 10.30 -11.03
N ILE A 63 -0.38 10.51 -12.00
CA ILE A 63 -1.24 11.69 -12.11
C ILE A 63 -2.67 11.20 -12.12
N TYR A 64 -3.46 11.65 -11.15
CA TYR A 64 -4.87 11.28 -11.05
C TYR A 64 -5.76 12.50 -11.22
N ARG A 65 -6.99 12.23 -11.58
CA ARG A 65 -8.11 13.14 -11.40
C ARG A 65 -8.99 12.58 -10.29
N GLU A 66 -9.19 13.37 -9.29
CA GLU A 66 -10.20 13.11 -8.28
C GLU A 66 -11.41 14.02 -8.53
N THR A 67 -12.61 13.47 -8.33
CA THR A 67 -13.87 14.19 -8.40
C THR A 67 -14.70 13.83 -7.18
N ASP A 68 -15.07 14.82 -6.41
CA ASP A 68 -15.90 14.72 -5.23
C ASP A 68 -17.03 15.78 -5.23
N PRO A 69 -17.89 15.87 -4.16
CA PRO A 69 -18.92 16.91 -4.08
C PRO A 69 -18.38 18.34 -4.04
N ASP A 70 -17.11 18.55 -3.66
CA ASP A 70 -16.47 19.87 -3.54
C ASP A 70 -15.81 20.32 -4.87
N GLY A 71 -15.64 19.42 -5.84
CA GLY A 71 -15.15 19.73 -7.17
C GLY A 71 -14.23 18.69 -7.78
N ASP A 72 -13.42 19.16 -8.73
CA ASP A 72 -12.39 18.36 -9.41
C ASP A 72 -11.02 18.77 -8.88
N PHE A 73 -10.18 17.74 -8.64
CA PHE A 73 -8.79 17.90 -8.19
C PHE A 73 -7.86 17.17 -9.15
N THR A 74 -6.61 17.61 -9.17
CA THR A 74 -5.50 16.87 -9.78
C THR A 74 -4.57 16.41 -8.66
N VAL A 75 -4.26 15.12 -8.63
CA VAL A 75 -3.39 14.52 -7.61
C VAL A 75 -2.09 14.05 -8.28
N HIS A 76 -0.95 14.45 -7.72
CA HIS A 76 0.37 14.02 -8.15
C HIS A 76 1.03 13.19 -7.05
N VAL A 77 1.15 11.89 -7.27
CA VAL A 77 1.88 10.99 -6.37
C VAL A 77 3.26 10.72 -6.95
N THR A 78 4.30 11.16 -6.28
CA THR A 78 5.69 11.10 -6.76
C THR A 78 6.55 10.25 -5.83
N VAL A 79 7.16 9.18 -6.35
CA VAL A 79 8.19 8.44 -5.62
C VAL A 79 9.49 9.27 -5.67
N THR A 80 9.85 9.86 -4.55
CA THR A 80 11.05 10.70 -4.48
C THR A 80 12.34 9.87 -4.46
N SER A 81 13.49 10.51 -4.69
CA SER A 81 14.79 9.87 -4.48
C SER A 81 15.21 9.79 -3.02
N GLU A 82 14.46 10.44 -2.12
CA GLU A 82 14.81 10.51 -0.70
C GLU A 82 14.32 9.31 0.10
N THR A 83 14.99 9.09 1.22
CA THR A 83 14.60 8.11 2.23
C THR A 83 14.53 8.81 3.60
N LYS A 84 13.73 8.23 4.49
CA LYS A 84 13.61 8.68 5.88
C LYS A 84 13.80 7.50 6.82
N LYS A 85 14.64 7.67 7.83
CA LYS A 85 14.71 6.74 8.94
C LYS A 85 13.64 7.09 9.97
N VAL A 86 12.61 6.25 10.10
CA VAL A 86 11.52 6.44 11.05
C VAL A 86 11.92 6.02 12.47
N ALA A 87 11.15 6.44 13.48
CA ALA A 87 11.52 6.28 14.90
C ALA A 87 11.71 4.82 15.32
N ASN A 88 11.02 3.85 14.69
CA ASN A 88 11.23 2.41 14.92
C ASN A 88 12.53 1.85 14.32
N GLY A 89 13.31 2.69 13.60
CA GLY A 89 14.60 2.37 13.05
C GLY A 89 14.61 1.86 11.61
N ILE A 90 13.47 1.65 10.99
CA ILE A 90 13.34 1.26 9.58
C ILE A 90 13.65 2.44 8.69
N GLU A 91 14.37 2.20 7.58
CA GLU A 91 14.55 3.19 6.53
C GLU A 91 13.44 3.05 5.50
N ALA A 92 12.69 4.14 5.28
CA ALA A 92 11.52 4.20 4.42
C ALA A 92 11.81 4.98 3.14
N ARG A 93 11.16 4.61 2.04
CA ARG A 93 11.03 5.41 0.82
C ARG A 93 10.07 6.57 1.10
N VAL A 94 10.44 7.77 0.71
CA VAL A 94 9.56 8.94 0.76
C VAL A 94 8.79 9.02 -0.55
N VAL A 95 7.46 8.95 -0.46
CA VAL A 95 6.54 9.23 -1.55
C VAL A 95 5.84 10.53 -1.24
N ARG A 96 5.69 11.40 -2.22
CA ARG A 96 4.99 12.67 -2.04
C ARG A 96 3.67 12.64 -2.77
N ASP A 97 2.61 12.91 -2.05
CA ASP A 97 1.28 13.14 -2.56
C ASP A 97 0.94 14.63 -2.50
N SER A 98 0.50 15.21 -3.62
CA SER A 98 0.19 16.64 -3.72
C SER A 98 -1.13 16.82 -4.46
N VAL A 99 -2.10 17.41 -3.77
CA VAL A 99 -3.47 17.63 -4.28
C VAL A 99 -3.66 19.08 -4.67
N PHE A 100 -4.17 19.29 -5.89
CA PHE A 100 -4.38 20.61 -6.45
C PHE A 100 -5.85 20.81 -6.85
N ARG A 101 -6.39 21.98 -6.51
CA ARG A 101 -7.66 22.47 -7.04
C ARG A 101 -7.40 23.69 -7.93
N GLU A 102 -7.76 23.64 -9.23
CA GLU A 102 -7.51 24.75 -10.17
C GLU A 102 -6.05 25.27 -10.14
N ASP A 103 -5.06 24.37 -10.07
CA ASP A 103 -3.62 24.66 -9.93
C ASP A 103 -3.20 25.26 -8.56
N GLU A 104 -4.10 25.41 -7.61
CA GLU A 104 -3.75 25.79 -6.23
C GLU A 104 -3.53 24.53 -5.38
N LEU A 105 -2.39 24.43 -4.72
CA LEU A 105 -2.07 23.35 -3.80
C LEU A 105 -3.01 23.43 -2.58
N VAL A 106 -3.76 22.38 -2.32
CA VAL A 106 -4.72 22.27 -1.20
C VAL A 106 -4.30 21.27 -0.15
N GLU A 107 -3.50 20.23 -0.55
CA GLU A 107 -2.91 19.27 0.37
C GLU A 107 -1.54 18.83 -0.16
N ASP A 108 -0.64 18.52 0.76
CA ASP A 108 0.70 18.05 0.43
C ASP A 108 1.20 17.13 1.55
N THR A 109 1.56 15.90 1.19
CA THR A 109 1.89 14.85 2.14
C THR A 109 3.20 14.17 1.75
N PHE A 110 4.00 13.83 2.75
CA PHE A 110 5.11 12.88 2.63
C PHE A 110 4.72 11.58 3.31
N ASP A 111 4.53 10.54 2.54
CA ASP A 111 4.28 9.18 2.99
C ASP A 111 5.57 8.39 3.11
N TRP A 112 5.65 7.49 4.08
CA TRP A 112 6.85 6.67 4.32
C TRP A 112 6.54 5.20 4.23
N TYR A 113 7.04 4.58 3.13
CA TYR A 113 6.84 3.16 2.85
C TYR A 113 8.15 2.38 2.89
N ALA A 114 8.09 1.12 3.31
CA ALA A 114 9.18 0.16 3.13
C ALA A 114 8.62 -1.21 2.79
N GLN A 115 9.38 -2.00 2.05
CA GLN A 115 8.99 -3.38 1.73
C GLN A 115 9.75 -4.34 2.63
N ASP A 116 9.03 -5.30 3.23
CA ASP A 116 9.66 -6.35 4.00
C ASP A 116 10.23 -7.46 3.10
N SER A 117 10.98 -8.39 3.71
CA SER A 117 11.62 -9.51 3.01
C SER A 117 10.64 -10.49 2.36
N ASP A 118 9.38 -10.51 2.77
CA ASP A 118 8.32 -11.30 2.16
C ASP A 118 7.64 -10.60 0.98
N GLY A 119 7.84 -9.27 0.83
CA GLY A 119 7.33 -8.44 -0.25
C GLY A 119 6.09 -7.60 0.12
N ALA A 120 5.67 -7.57 1.40
CA ALA A 120 4.60 -6.67 1.85
C ALA A 120 5.10 -5.23 1.91
N ILE A 121 4.25 -4.29 1.51
CA ILE A 121 4.50 -2.86 1.67
C ILE A 121 3.95 -2.43 3.01
N TRP A 122 4.83 -1.89 3.85
CA TRP A 122 4.47 -1.34 5.14
C TRP A 122 4.34 0.17 5.07
N TYR A 123 3.29 0.69 5.69
CA TYR A 123 3.08 2.11 5.91
C TYR A 123 3.62 2.48 7.29
N LEU A 124 4.56 3.39 7.31
CA LEU A 124 5.34 3.71 8.50
C LEU A 124 5.03 5.11 9.04
N GLY A 125 4.14 5.83 8.35
CA GLY A 125 3.68 7.14 8.75
C GLY A 125 3.68 8.16 7.63
N GLU A 126 3.24 9.36 7.98
CA GLU A 126 3.16 10.50 7.06
C GLU A 126 3.41 11.84 7.77
N GLU A 127 3.78 12.83 6.99
CA GLU A 127 3.71 14.24 7.36
C GLU A 127 2.83 14.94 6.34
N THR A 128 1.64 15.35 6.74
CA THR A 128 0.66 16.01 5.89
C THR A 128 0.43 17.47 6.28
N ALA A 129 0.00 18.29 5.33
CA ALA A 129 -0.45 19.63 5.54
C ALA A 129 -1.54 20.00 4.53
N GLU A 130 -2.67 20.46 5.05
CA GLU A 130 -3.70 21.13 4.26
C GLU A 130 -3.39 22.61 4.12
N PHE A 131 -3.75 23.18 2.98
CA PHE A 131 -3.47 24.57 2.64
C PHE A 131 -4.74 25.35 2.31
N GLU A 132 -4.86 26.54 2.90
CA GLU A 132 -5.86 27.54 2.53
C GLU A 132 -5.17 28.85 2.18
N ASN A 133 -5.41 29.36 0.97
CA ASN A 133 -4.79 30.61 0.49
C ASN A 133 -3.25 30.60 0.61
N GLY A 134 -2.62 29.45 0.29
CA GLY A 134 -1.18 29.24 0.33
C GLY A 134 -0.57 29.21 1.74
N LYS A 135 -1.35 28.97 2.78
CA LYS A 135 -0.91 28.82 4.18
C LYS A 135 -1.40 27.52 4.75
N VAL A 136 -0.58 26.90 5.59
CA VAL A 136 -0.96 25.71 6.33
C VAL A 136 -2.18 26.02 7.20
N ALA A 137 -3.27 25.29 6.95
CA ALA A 137 -4.52 25.34 7.70
C ALA A 137 -4.61 24.20 8.74
N SER A 138 -4.16 23.00 8.38
CA SER A 138 -4.17 21.80 9.25
C SER A 138 -2.91 20.97 9.03
N ARG A 139 -2.59 20.11 9.99
CA ARG A 139 -1.62 19.00 9.93
C ARG A 139 -2.22 17.73 10.56
N GLU A 140 -3.54 17.69 10.63
CA GLU A 140 -4.28 16.56 11.14
C GLU A 140 -4.02 15.33 10.24
N GLY A 141 -3.96 14.13 10.83
CA GLY A 141 -3.58 12.89 10.11
C GLY A 141 -2.10 12.53 10.24
N SER A 142 -1.20 13.50 10.42
CA SER A 142 0.24 13.19 10.51
C SER A 142 0.57 12.24 11.66
N PHE A 143 1.31 11.17 11.36
CA PHE A 143 1.79 10.23 12.37
C PHE A 143 3.15 9.64 11.97
N GLU A 144 3.86 9.05 12.93
CA GLU A 144 5.09 8.30 12.67
C GLU A 144 5.12 7.04 13.56
N ALA A 145 5.30 5.89 12.96
CA ALA A 145 5.42 4.62 13.67
C ALA A 145 6.52 4.66 14.73
N GLY A 146 6.16 4.35 15.98
CA GLY A 146 7.05 4.41 17.12
C GLY A 146 7.05 5.75 17.88
N VAL A 147 6.28 6.74 17.44
CA VAL A 147 6.10 8.02 18.11
C VAL A 147 4.69 8.08 18.70
N ASP A 148 4.57 8.53 19.97
CA ASP A 148 3.31 8.78 20.69
C ASP A 148 2.29 7.62 20.62
N GLY A 149 2.81 6.38 20.54
CA GLY A 149 2.00 5.16 20.51
C GLY A 149 1.48 4.77 19.13
N ALA A 150 1.86 5.49 18.08
CA ALA A 150 1.53 5.12 16.71
C ALA A 150 2.21 3.81 16.29
N LEU A 151 1.49 2.97 15.57
CA LEU A 151 1.94 1.66 15.09
C LEU A 151 1.97 1.64 13.56
N PRO A 152 2.95 0.92 12.97
CA PRO A 152 2.99 0.71 11.53
C PRO A 152 1.88 -0.25 11.09
N GLY A 153 1.48 -0.16 9.82
CA GLY A 153 0.54 -1.09 9.21
C GLY A 153 0.98 -1.56 7.84
N ILE A 154 0.13 -2.33 7.20
CA ILE A 154 0.33 -2.88 5.87
C ILE A 154 -0.40 -2.01 4.86
N ALA A 155 0.33 -1.32 3.99
CA ALA A 155 -0.28 -0.64 2.83
C ALA A 155 -0.75 -1.67 1.80
N LEU A 156 0.05 -2.74 1.58
CA LEU A 156 -0.31 -3.82 0.68
C LEU A 156 0.33 -5.15 1.09
N PRO A 157 -0.44 -6.26 1.23
CA PRO A 157 0.12 -7.57 1.52
C PRO A 157 1.07 -8.08 0.42
N ALA A 158 2.08 -8.87 0.80
CA ALA A 158 3.02 -9.49 -0.13
C ALA A 158 2.33 -10.40 -1.17
N HIS A 159 1.37 -11.17 -0.71
CA HIS A 159 0.61 -12.14 -1.49
C HIS A 159 -0.88 -11.95 -1.18
N PRO A 160 -1.54 -10.94 -1.79
CA PRO A 160 -2.93 -10.65 -1.47
C PRO A 160 -3.83 -11.82 -1.86
N GLU A 161 -4.67 -12.26 -0.92
CA GLU A 161 -5.69 -13.28 -1.13
C GLU A 161 -7.05 -12.76 -0.61
N PRO A 162 -8.16 -13.01 -1.31
CA PRO A 162 -9.48 -12.58 -0.86
C PRO A 162 -9.79 -13.06 0.56
N GLY A 163 -10.25 -12.13 1.40
CA GLY A 163 -10.56 -12.38 2.80
C GLY A 163 -9.45 -11.99 3.79
N MET A 164 -8.26 -11.60 3.31
CA MET A 164 -7.26 -10.95 4.17
C MET A 164 -7.79 -9.63 4.68
N ALA A 165 -7.57 -9.35 5.96
CA ALA A 165 -7.84 -8.07 6.60
C ALA A 165 -6.61 -7.65 7.41
N TYR A 166 -6.31 -6.37 7.41
CA TYR A 166 -5.11 -5.83 8.02
C TYR A 166 -5.30 -4.37 8.39
N ARG A 167 -4.55 -3.93 9.41
CA ARG A 167 -4.39 -2.52 9.73
C ARG A 167 -3.46 -1.87 8.71
N GLN A 168 -3.86 -0.72 8.16
CA GLN A 168 -3.01 0.11 7.30
C GLN A 168 -2.20 1.11 8.12
N GLU A 169 -2.79 1.65 9.18
CA GLU A 169 -2.15 2.56 10.13
C GLU A 169 -2.85 2.51 11.49
N TYR A 170 -2.15 2.96 12.53
CA TYR A 170 -2.77 3.13 13.83
C TYR A 170 -2.11 4.24 14.64
N LYS A 171 -2.86 5.28 14.89
CA LYS A 171 -2.65 6.27 15.93
C LYS A 171 -3.99 6.57 16.55
N LYS A 172 -4.17 6.17 17.80
CA LYS A 172 -5.47 6.20 18.45
C LYS A 172 -6.17 7.56 18.33
N ASP A 173 -7.43 7.56 17.88
CA ASP A 173 -8.32 8.72 17.69
C ASP A 173 -7.80 9.73 16.61
N GLU A 174 -6.76 9.35 15.82
CA GLU A 174 -6.16 10.23 14.80
C GLU A 174 -5.99 9.53 13.43
N ALA A 175 -5.55 8.25 13.40
CA ALA A 175 -5.32 7.48 12.18
C ALA A 175 -5.54 5.99 12.48
N GLU A 176 -6.63 5.40 12.02
CA GLU A 176 -7.03 4.03 12.39
C GLU A 176 -7.54 3.24 11.16
N ASP A 177 -6.84 3.35 10.03
CA ASP A 177 -7.29 2.77 8.78
C ASP A 177 -7.04 1.27 8.69
N GLU A 178 -8.02 0.56 8.15
CA GLU A 178 -8.03 -0.87 7.94
C GLU A 178 -8.28 -1.22 6.47
N GLY A 179 -7.51 -2.17 5.95
CA GLY A 179 -7.67 -2.70 4.60
C GLY A 179 -8.19 -4.13 4.59
N ALA A 180 -8.92 -4.50 3.55
CA ALA A 180 -9.31 -5.88 3.29
C ALA A 180 -9.19 -6.21 1.80
N VAL A 181 -8.62 -7.37 1.48
CA VAL A 181 -8.57 -7.87 0.09
C VAL A 181 -9.92 -8.48 -0.27
N LEU A 182 -10.56 -7.96 -1.33
CA LEU A 182 -11.83 -8.44 -1.84
C LEU A 182 -11.67 -9.37 -3.04
N GLY A 183 -10.72 -9.07 -3.95
CA GLY A 183 -10.51 -9.83 -5.18
C GLY A 183 -9.11 -9.60 -5.76
N VAL A 184 -8.67 -10.53 -6.63
CA VAL A 184 -7.35 -10.48 -7.31
C VAL A 184 -7.46 -10.69 -8.82
N ASP A 185 -8.68 -10.90 -9.33
CA ASP A 185 -8.97 -11.19 -10.74
C ASP A 185 -9.96 -10.15 -11.32
N GLU A 186 -9.93 -8.92 -10.81
CA GLU A 186 -10.89 -7.89 -11.18
C GLU A 186 -10.55 -7.23 -12.54
N LEU A 187 -11.58 -6.70 -13.16
CA LEU A 187 -11.47 -5.89 -14.38
C LEU A 187 -11.65 -4.43 -13.99
N VAL A 188 -10.74 -3.56 -14.42
CA VAL A 188 -10.84 -2.13 -14.18
C VAL A 188 -10.46 -1.35 -15.44
N GLU A 189 -11.20 -0.30 -15.75
CA GLU A 189 -10.95 0.62 -16.84
C GLU A 189 -10.94 2.06 -16.33
N VAL A 190 -9.86 2.77 -16.62
CA VAL A 190 -9.63 4.18 -16.28
C VAL A 190 -9.09 4.91 -17.52
N PRO A 191 -9.01 6.25 -17.53
CA PRO A 191 -8.47 6.98 -18.68
C PRO A 191 -7.08 6.53 -19.14
N TYR A 192 -6.21 6.12 -18.24
CA TYR A 192 -4.88 5.62 -18.56
C TYR A 192 -4.88 4.25 -19.24
N GLY A 193 -5.85 3.37 -18.95
CA GLY A 193 -5.92 2.05 -19.58
C GLY A 193 -6.98 1.12 -19.01
N ALA A 194 -7.03 -0.08 -19.58
CA ALA A 194 -7.90 -1.16 -19.13
C ALA A 194 -7.06 -2.36 -18.69
N TYR A 195 -7.35 -2.88 -17.50
CA TYR A 195 -6.54 -3.91 -16.83
C TYR A 195 -7.38 -5.11 -16.48
N LYS A 196 -6.73 -6.28 -16.53
CA LYS A 196 -7.25 -7.56 -16.03
C LYS A 196 -6.41 -8.00 -14.85
N ASP A 197 -6.96 -8.91 -14.07
CA ASP A 197 -6.28 -9.48 -12.91
C ASP A 197 -5.86 -8.37 -11.91
N ALA A 198 -6.69 -7.31 -11.81
CA ALA A 198 -6.48 -6.25 -10.86
C ALA A 198 -6.79 -6.72 -9.44
N LEU A 199 -5.99 -6.27 -8.49
CA LEU A 199 -6.27 -6.42 -7.06
C LEU A 199 -7.33 -5.40 -6.66
N LEU A 200 -8.33 -5.83 -5.90
CA LEU A 200 -9.34 -5.00 -5.29
C LEU A 200 -9.23 -5.09 -3.77
N THR A 201 -9.05 -3.95 -3.13
CA THR A 201 -9.16 -3.80 -1.68
C THR A 201 -10.35 -2.96 -1.29
N ARG A 202 -10.73 -3.08 -0.04
CA ARG A 202 -11.68 -2.20 0.63
C ARG A 202 -10.96 -1.58 1.81
N ASP A 203 -11.05 -0.27 1.91
CA ASP A 203 -10.48 0.50 3.00
C ASP A 203 -11.60 1.09 3.85
N THR A 204 -11.45 1.04 5.16
CA THR A 204 -12.41 1.50 6.17
C THR A 204 -11.67 2.10 7.35
N THR A 205 -12.33 2.99 8.09
CA THR A 205 -11.80 3.51 9.36
C THR A 205 -12.87 3.53 10.44
N PRO A 206 -12.56 3.09 11.68
CA PRO A 206 -13.48 3.24 12.81
C PRO A 206 -13.83 4.69 13.14
N LEU A 207 -12.99 5.65 12.71
CA LEU A 207 -13.21 7.08 12.93
C LEU A 207 -14.38 7.61 12.09
N GLU A 208 -14.59 7.03 10.89
CA GLU A 208 -15.67 7.35 9.97
C GLU A 208 -16.40 6.08 9.51
N PRO A 209 -17.15 5.40 10.38
CA PRO A 209 -17.67 4.04 10.14
C PRO A 209 -18.70 3.93 9.01
N ASP A 210 -19.20 5.05 8.52
CA ASP A 210 -20.11 5.11 7.38
C ASP A 210 -19.38 5.23 6.03
N VAL A 211 -18.06 5.51 6.05
CA VAL A 211 -17.22 5.66 4.86
C VAL A 211 -16.56 4.34 4.51
N GLU A 212 -16.64 3.96 3.25
CA GLU A 212 -15.97 2.79 2.68
C GLU A 212 -15.41 3.16 1.32
N GLU A 213 -14.14 2.81 1.09
CA GLU A 213 -13.48 2.99 -0.19
C GLU A 213 -13.07 1.66 -0.83
N LEU A 214 -13.12 1.62 -2.14
CA LEU A 214 -12.65 0.51 -2.96
C LEU A 214 -11.45 1.00 -3.78
N LYS A 215 -10.31 0.31 -3.63
CA LYS A 215 -9.08 0.63 -4.38
C LYS A 215 -8.70 -0.51 -5.31
N PHE A 216 -8.46 -0.17 -6.57
CA PHE A 216 -8.03 -1.11 -7.60
C PHE A 216 -6.55 -0.86 -7.93
N TYR A 217 -5.78 -1.93 -7.92
CA TYR A 217 -4.35 -1.91 -8.24
C TYR A 217 -4.11 -2.75 -9.50
N ALA A 218 -3.48 -2.15 -10.51
CA ALA A 218 -3.05 -2.87 -11.70
C ALA A 218 -1.60 -3.33 -11.56
N ARG A 219 -1.30 -4.55 -12.02
CA ARG A 219 0.07 -5.10 -11.97
C ARG A 219 1.05 -4.21 -12.72
N ASP A 220 2.22 -4.02 -12.12
CA ASP A 220 3.35 -3.23 -12.65
C ASP A 220 3.04 -1.73 -12.84
N ILE A 221 1.85 -1.27 -12.38
CA ILE A 221 1.41 0.12 -12.46
C ILE A 221 1.24 0.72 -11.07
N GLY A 222 0.47 0.09 -10.18
CA GLY A 222 0.08 0.62 -8.88
C GLY A 222 -1.42 0.86 -8.78
N PRO A 223 -1.87 1.74 -7.85
CA PRO A 223 -3.25 2.17 -7.74
C PRO A 223 -3.73 2.81 -9.04
N VAL A 224 -4.89 2.42 -9.56
CA VAL A 224 -5.45 2.97 -10.81
C VAL A 224 -6.82 3.59 -10.63
N LEU A 225 -7.56 3.16 -9.60
CA LEU A 225 -8.89 3.67 -9.29
C LEU A 225 -9.17 3.58 -7.81
N THR A 226 -9.67 4.67 -7.22
CA THR A 226 -10.28 4.70 -5.89
C THR A 226 -11.72 5.17 -6.02
N LEU A 227 -12.63 4.51 -5.30
CA LEU A 227 -14.06 4.83 -5.29
C LEU A 227 -14.56 4.87 -3.86
N THR A 228 -15.18 5.97 -3.43
CA THR A 228 -16.00 5.95 -2.21
C THR A 228 -17.29 5.20 -2.51
N SER A 229 -17.42 4.00 -1.94
CA SER A 229 -18.59 3.11 -2.17
C SER A 229 -19.70 3.32 -1.16
N SER A 230 -19.41 3.92 -0.01
CA SER A 230 -20.33 4.31 1.06
C SER A 230 -19.86 5.58 1.74
N GLY A 231 -20.78 6.39 2.24
CA GLY A 231 -20.49 7.62 2.98
C GLY A 231 -20.09 8.83 2.12
N GLY A 232 -19.92 8.63 0.81
CA GLY A 232 -19.51 9.69 -0.12
C GLY A 232 -19.74 9.30 -1.57
N THR A 233 -19.14 10.07 -2.49
CA THR A 233 -19.22 9.85 -3.94
C THR A 233 -17.88 10.18 -4.63
N ALA A 234 -16.79 10.25 -3.90
CA ALA A 234 -15.47 10.54 -4.47
C ALA A 234 -15.02 9.43 -5.42
N ARG A 235 -14.33 9.86 -6.46
CA ARG A 235 -13.74 8.98 -7.47
C ARG A 235 -12.41 9.55 -7.91
N GLU A 236 -11.35 8.79 -7.71
CA GLU A 236 -10.01 9.09 -8.20
C GLU A 236 -9.59 8.11 -9.29
N GLU A 237 -9.17 8.60 -10.45
CA GLU A 237 -8.84 7.83 -11.63
C GLU A 237 -7.44 8.16 -12.15
N LEU A 238 -6.64 7.15 -12.43
CA LEU A 238 -5.33 7.32 -13.06
C LEU A 238 -5.46 7.88 -14.48
N LEU A 239 -4.80 9.03 -14.70
CA LEU A 239 -4.73 9.71 -16.00
C LEU A 239 -3.42 9.42 -16.73
N ASP A 240 -2.30 9.38 -16.00
CA ASP A 240 -0.97 9.21 -16.59
C ASP A 240 0.03 8.66 -15.58
N VAL A 241 1.08 7.99 -16.10
CA VAL A 241 2.26 7.59 -15.33
C VAL A 241 3.49 8.10 -16.06
N THR A 242 4.25 8.95 -15.40
CA THR A 242 5.42 9.60 -16.01
C THR A 242 6.70 9.34 -15.21
N THR A 243 7.83 9.67 -15.81
CA THR A 243 9.11 9.72 -15.10
C THR A 243 9.52 11.17 -14.95
N VAL A 244 9.82 11.58 -13.71
CA VAL A 244 10.27 12.93 -13.39
C VAL A 244 11.78 12.95 -13.09
N PRO A 245 12.44 14.12 -13.25
CA PRO A 245 13.85 14.27 -12.90
C PRO A 245 14.13 13.93 -11.43
N ASP A 246 15.36 13.46 -11.16
CA ASP A 246 15.84 13.28 -9.80
C ASP A 246 15.76 14.59 -9.00
N GLY A 247 15.37 14.48 -7.73
CA GLY A 247 15.11 15.62 -6.85
C GLY A 247 13.73 16.28 -6.98
N THR A 248 12.89 15.84 -7.94
CA THR A 248 11.49 16.28 -7.97
C THR A 248 10.76 15.80 -6.73
N GLY A 249 9.94 16.64 -6.12
CA GLY A 249 9.16 16.33 -4.94
C GLY A 249 9.95 16.32 -3.63
N THR A 250 11.23 16.75 -3.62
CA THR A 250 12.08 16.76 -2.40
C THR A 250 12.09 18.11 -1.67
N GLY A 251 11.36 19.11 -2.18
CA GLY A 251 11.18 20.38 -1.51
C GLY A 251 10.34 20.25 -0.22
N PRO A 252 10.34 21.28 0.65
CA PRO A 252 9.52 21.23 1.87
C PRO A 252 8.02 21.17 1.53
N LEU A 253 7.19 20.70 2.48
CA LEU A 253 5.73 20.75 2.33
C LEU A 253 5.24 22.13 1.90
N GLY A 254 4.33 22.17 0.95
CA GLY A 254 3.86 23.39 0.29
C GLY A 254 4.70 23.81 -0.93
N SER A 255 5.72 23.04 -1.31
CA SER A 255 6.58 23.30 -2.48
C SER A 255 6.89 21.99 -3.20
N PRO A 256 5.89 21.39 -3.90
CA PRO A 256 6.01 20.04 -4.46
C PRO A 256 6.94 19.94 -5.67
N ASP A 257 7.35 21.02 -6.32
CA ASP A 257 8.19 21.06 -7.54
C ASP A 257 9.43 21.95 -7.34
#